data_1d2f0cff567994cc9a7e82df91f9660f
#
_entry.id   1d2f0cff567994cc9a7e82df91f9660f
#
_cell.length_a   1.000
_cell.length_b   1.000
_cell.length_c   1.000
_cell.angle_alpha   90.00
_cell.angle_beta   90.00
_cell.angle_gamma   90.00
#
_symmetry.space_group_name_H-M   'P 1'
#
loop_
_entity.id
_entity.type
_entity.pdbx_description
1 polymer ?
#
loop_
_entity_poly.entity_id
_entity_poly.type
_entity_poly.pdbx_seq_one_letter_code
_entity_poly.pdbx_strand_id
1 'polypeptide(L)'
;MKTLRVAKTLLVLAFASFSSFSFAADQVYTIGVQDYEHYLPYSHYENEVYSGLGRDILDLFAKKKGYVFKYEAYPIKRLNWLYLGGKVDFRFPDNPYWVANQKKGLDIKYAPLLKFADGVLVSPKNLGKGVGGLKRLGMPLGYTPYAYLDLVKEGKITLYENPSYLGLYDQVWSGKIDGAYANIRVAKYYWRKIKGVEALPVVYDPGLPHVSDFHHIGSFKHKDIIDEIDAFMKDESNKAAIEELKRSYKFDPND
;
A
#
# COMPACT_ATOMS: atom_id res chain seq x y z
N MET A 1 78.51 33.24 -46.95
CA MET A 1 77.73 33.55 -45.75
C MET A 1 76.30 33.06 -45.97
N LYS A 2 75.92 31.91 -45.44
CA LYS A 2 74.58 31.31 -45.55
C LYS A 2 73.88 31.42 -44.18
N THR A 3 72.84 32.22 -44.16
CA THR A 3 72.01 32.40 -43.00
C THR A 3 70.99 31.26 -42.86
N LEU A 4 71.07 30.49 -41.77
CA LEU A 4 70.18 29.39 -41.47
C LEU A 4 68.90 29.97 -40.74
N ARG A 5 67.74 29.81 -41.41
CA ARG A 5 66.42 30.14 -40.75
C ARG A 5 65.96 28.91 -39.98
N VAL A 6 65.85 29.04 -38.70
CA VAL A 6 65.20 28.05 -37.79
C VAL A 6 63.71 28.31 -37.76
N ALA A 7 62.91 27.39 -38.27
CA ALA A 7 61.45 27.40 -38.12
C ALA A 7 61.04 26.79 -36.77
N LYS A 8 60.38 27.57 -35.92
CA LYS A 8 59.77 27.10 -34.69
C LYS A 8 58.36 26.54 -34.97
N THR A 9 58.25 25.22 -34.94
CA THR A 9 56.92 24.57 -35.02
C THR A 9 56.24 24.61 -33.65
N LEU A 10 55.14 25.36 -33.52
CA LEU A 10 54.28 25.35 -32.34
C LEU A 10 53.37 24.11 -32.41
N LEU A 11 53.56 23.17 -31.51
CA LEU A 11 52.67 22.01 -31.30
C LEU A 11 51.52 22.45 -30.36
N VAL A 12 50.33 22.68 -30.94
CA VAL A 12 49.11 22.94 -30.16
C VAL A 12 48.51 21.60 -29.73
N LEU A 13 48.68 21.23 -28.43
CA LEU A 13 47.97 20.12 -27.81
C LEU A 13 46.52 20.53 -27.53
N ALA A 14 45.58 20.08 -28.34
CA ALA A 14 44.14 20.16 -28.06
C ALA A 14 43.79 19.10 -26.98
N PHE A 15 43.61 19.55 -25.75
CA PHE A 15 42.99 18.72 -24.68
C PHE A 15 41.51 18.57 -25.02
N ALA A 16 41.14 17.43 -25.60
CA ALA A 16 39.74 17.01 -25.71
C ALA A 16 39.25 16.61 -24.31
N SER A 17 38.50 17.51 -23.64
CA SER A 17 37.81 17.21 -22.41
C SER A 17 36.68 16.21 -22.72
N PHE A 18 36.96 14.93 -22.52
CA PHE A 18 35.90 13.90 -22.46
C PHE A 18 35.09 14.13 -21.17
N SER A 19 33.96 14.82 -21.30
CA SER A 19 32.93 14.83 -20.25
C SER A 19 32.43 13.41 -20.12
N SER A 20 32.92 12.69 -19.13
CA SER A 20 32.38 11.39 -18.73
C SER A 20 30.93 11.61 -18.29
N PHE A 21 29.98 11.34 -19.18
CA PHE A 21 28.60 11.13 -18.75
C PHE A 21 28.59 9.91 -17.83
N SER A 22 28.68 10.13 -16.54
CA SER A 22 28.40 9.13 -15.54
C SER A 22 26.90 8.84 -15.65
N PHE A 23 26.52 7.75 -16.30
CA PHE A 23 25.21 7.16 -16.11
C PHE A 23 25.18 6.73 -14.64
N ALA A 24 24.53 7.53 -13.79
CA ALA A 24 24.16 7.06 -12.47
C ALA A 24 23.32 5.80 -12.72
N ALA A 25 23.79 4.65 -12.22
CA ALA A 25 22.99 3.44 -12.27
C ALA A 25 21.66 3.75 -11.57
N ASP A 26 20.54 3.42 -12.22
CA ASP A 26 19.23 3.61 -11.66
C ASP A 26 19.20 2.99 -10.25
N GLN A 27 18.91 3.81 -9.26
CA GLN A 27 18.89 3.35 -7.88
C GLN A 27 17.64 2.51 -7.66
N VAL A 28 17.82 1.19 -7.56
CA VAL A 28 16.72 0.21 -7.43
C VAL A 28 16.40 -0.01 -5.97
N TYR A 29 15.12 0.14 -5.62
CA TYR A 29 14.61 -0.10 -4.28
C TYR A 29 13.54 -1.18 -4.29
N THR A 30 13.50 -2.01 -3.24
CA THR A 30 12.51 -3.06 -3.07
C THR A 30 11.36 -2.58 -2.18
N ILE A 31 10.15 -2.62 -2.71
CA ILE A 31 8.92 -2.39 -1.94
C ILE A 31 8.27 -3.75 -1.66
N GLY A 32 8.26 -4.13 -0.37
CA GLY A 32 7.48 -5.29 0.06
C GLY A 32 6.00 -4.97 0.08
N VAL A 33 5.20 -5.79 -0.59
CA VAL A 33 3.75 -5.61 -0.74
C VAL A 33 2.97 -6.86 -0.33
N GLN A 34 1.67 -6.72 -0.12
CA GLN A 34 0.79 -7.85 0.20
C GLN A 34 0.41 -8.61 -1.07
N ASP A 35 0.38 -9.93 -1.00
CA ASP A 35 0.03 -10.85 -2.08
C ASP A 35 -1.49 -11.08 -2.25
N TYR A 36 -2.29 -10.09 -1.91
CA TYR A 36 -3.73 -10.22 -2.02
C TYR A 36 -4.23 -10.14 -3.47
N GLU A 37 -4.91 -11.19 -3.89
CA GLU A 37 -5.53 -11.31 -5.20
C GLU A 37 -6.69 -10.33 -5.42
N HIS A 38 -7.43 -9.97 -4.38
CA HIS A 38 -8.66 -9.16 -4.49
C HIS A 38 -8.69 -7.99 -3.51
N TYR A 39 -7.72 -7.06 -3.65
CA TYR A 39 -7.66 -5.85 -2.82
C TYR A 39 -7.81 -4.55 -3.64
N LEU A 40 -8.42 -4.65 -4.85
CA LEU A 40 -8.74 -3.47 -5.65
C LEU A 40 -9.75 -2.56 -4.94
N PRO A 41 -9.66 -1.25 -5.08
CA PRO A 41 -8.80 -0.51 -6.02
C PRO A 41 -7.35 -0.28 -5.55
N TYR A 42 -7.00 -0.60 -4.32
CA TYR A 42 -5.70 -0.27 -3.74
C TYR A 42 -4.54 -1.07 -4.34
N SER A 43 -4.70 -2.38 -4.38
CA SER A 43 -3.69 -3.31 -4.90
C SER A 43 -4.32 -4.60 -5.41
N HIS A 44 -3.57 -5.34 -6.21
CA HIS A 44 -3.95 -6.62 -6.75
C HIS A 44 -2.68 -7.41 -7.08
N TYR A 45 -2.65 -8.68 -6.71
CA TYR A 45 -1.56 -9.58 -7.04
C TYR A 45 -2.10 -10.84 -7.68
N GLU A 46 -1.76 -11.05 -8.93
CA GLU A 46 -2.18 -12.21 -9.72
C GLU A 46 -1.09 -12.55 -10.74
N ASN A 47 -0.87 -13.84 -10.99
CA ASN A 47 0.12 -14.32 -11.97
C ASN A 47 1.50 -13.67 -11.80
N GLU A 48 1.97 -13.55 -10.56
CA GLU A 48 3.25 -12.94 -10.19
C GLU A 48 3.35 -11.42 -10.52
N VAL A 49 2.24 -10.78 -10.87
CA VAL A 49 2.17 -9.34 -11.16
C VAL A 49 1.44 -8.61 -10.05
N TYR A 50 2.15 -7.66 -9.43
CA TYR A 50 1.54 -6.69 -8.51
C TYR A 50 1.05 -5.47 -9.29
N SER A 51 -0.16 -4.99 -9.00
CA SER A 51 -0.80 -3.85 -9.66
C SER A 51 -1.73 -3.11 -8.69
N GLY A 52 -2.38 -2.05 -9.15
CA GLY A 52 -3.35 -1.28 -8.39
C GLY A 52 -2.95 0.18 -8.19
N LEU A 53 -3.89 0.98 -7.70
CA LEU A 53 -3.74 2.43 -7.57
C LEU A 53 -2.52 2.83 -6.73
N GLY A 54 -2.22 2.07 -5.67
CA GLY A 54 -1.04 2.35 -4.83
C GLY A 54 0.28 2.22 -5.60
N ARG A 55 0.41 1.17 -6.41
CA ARG A 55 1.57 0.99 -7.29
C ARG A 55 1.67 2.12 -8.30
N ASP A 56 0.59 2.45 -8.99
CA ASP A 56 0.62 3.45 -10.07
C ASP A 56 1.01 4.83 -9.56
N ILE A 57 0.58 5.21 -8.33
CA ILE A 57 1.03 6.45 -7.68
C ILE A 57 2.53 6.40 -7.36
N LEU A 58 3.03 5.27 -6.83
CA LEU A 58 4.45 5.10 -6.51
C LEU A 58 5.32 5.07 -7.78
N ASP A 59 4.85 4.45 -8.86
CA ASP A 59 5.55 4.44 -10.16
C ASP A 59 5.57 5.85 -10.79
N LEU A 60 4.49 6.64 -10.63
CA LEU A 60 4.46 8.05 -11.06
C LEU A 60 5.51 8.89 -10.31
N PHE A 61 5.62 8.70 -8.99
CA PHE A 61 6.67 9.33 -8.18
C PHE A 61 8.07 8.90 -8.63
N ALA A 62 8.29 7.59 -8.75
CA ALA A 62 9.59 7.02 -9.14
C ALA A 62 10.05 7.56 -10.50
N LYS A 63 9.16 7.60 -11.49
CA LYS A 63 9.43 8.19 -12.80
C LYS A 63 9.84 9.66 -12.71
N LYS A 64 9.19 10.46 -11.87
CA LYS A 64 9.50 11.90 -11.70
C LYS A 64 10.87 12.12 -11.04
N LYS A 65 11.30 11.18 -10.17
CA LYS A 65 12.52 11.27 -9.37
C LYS A 65 13.71 10.49 -9.93
N GLY A 66 13.50 9.65 -10.95
CA GLY A 66 14.54 8.79 -11.51
C GLY A 66 14.85 7.56 -10.63
N TYR A 67 13.88 7.11 -9.82
CA TYR A 67 13.98 5.88 -9.04
C TYR A 67 13.42 4.70 -9.80
N VAL A 68 13.85 3.49 -9.44
CA VAL A 68 13.28 2.22 -9.91
C VAL A 68 12.76 1.45 -8.71
N PHE A 69 11.46 1.19 -8.68
CA PHE A 69 10.82 0.38 -7.64
C PHE A 69 10.58 -1.05 -8.14
N LYS A 70 11.06 -2.02 -7.36
CA LYS A 70 10.78 -3.43 -7.54
C LYS A 70 9.78 -3.87 -6.47
N TYR A 71 8.65 -4.42 -6.88
CA TYR A 71 7.61 -4.89 -5.97
C TYR A 71 7.78 -6.38 -5.70
N GLU A 72 7.82 -6.75 -4.43
CA GLU A 72 7.91 -8.14 -3.98
C GLU A 72 6.71 -8.47 -3.09
N ALA A 73 5.85 -9.36 -3.58
CA ALA A 73 4.60 -9.72 -2.92
C ALA A 73 4.77 -10.89 -1.96
N TYR A 74 4.19 -10.75 -0.76
CA TYR A 74 4.27 -11.74 0.30
C TYR A 74 2.99 -11.81 1.14
N PRO A 75 2.67 -12.99 1.71
CA PRO A 75 1.67 -13.07 2.78
C PRO A 75 2.00 -12.11 3.93
N ILE A 76 1.01 -11.45 4.51
CA ILE A 76 1.20 -10.36 5.49
C ILE A 76 2.18 -10.73 6.62
N LYS A 77 2.07 -11.94 7.21
CA LYS A 77 2.94 -12.34 8.32
C LYS A 77 4.41 -12.45 7.88
N ARG A 78 4.65 -12.93 6.65
CA ARG A 78 5.99 -12.99 6.06
C ARG A 78 6.50 -11.60 5.68
N LEU A 79 5.64 -10.75 5.11
CA LEU A 79 5.97 -9.36 4.81
C LEU A 79 6.41 -8.60 6.06
N ASN A 80 5.67 -8.74 7.17
CA ASN A 80 6.04 -8.15 8.46
C ASN A 80 7.46 -8.56 8.88
N TRP A 81 7.76 -9.88 8.83
CA TRP A 81 9.07 -10.38 9.20
C TRP A 81 10.20 -9.86 8.30
N LEU A 82 9.98 -9.85 6.97
CA LEU A 82 10.96 -9.34 6.00
C LEU A 82 11.20 -7.84 6.19
N TYR A 83 10.15 -7.05 6.33
CA TYR A 83 10.23 -5.60 6.50
C TYR A 83 10.93 -5.22 7.80
N LEU A 84 10.49 -5.75 8.94
CA LEU A 84 11.07 -5.46 10.24
C LEU A 84 12.51 -5.97 10.36
N GLY A 85 12.87 -7.02 9.61
CA GLY A 85 14.24 -7.52 9.47
C GLY A 85 15.10 -6.79 8.44
N GLY A 86 14.60 -5.70 7.82
CA GLY A 86 15.34 -4.88 6.85
C GLY A 86 15.63 -5.58 5.51
N LYS A 87 14.87 -6.64 5.16
CA LYS A 87 15.07 -7.41 3.92
C LYS A 87 14.41 -6.77 2.70
N VAL A 88 13.49 -5.84 2.91
CA VAL A 88 12.93 -4.93 1.91
C VAL A 88 13.19 -3.49 2.33
N ASP A 89 13.17 -2.54 1.39
CA ASP A 89 13.50 -1.14 1.67
C ASP A 89 12.30 -0.36 2.17
N PHE A 90 11.15 -0.64 1.59
CA PHE A 90 9.88 -0.04 1.95
C PHE A 90 8.82 -1.12 2.15
N ARG A 91 7.74 -0.74 2.83
CA ARG A 91 6.51 -1.53 2.91
C ARG A 91 5.32 -0.71 2.45
N PHE A 92 4.47 -1.31 1.60
CA PHE A 92 3.18 -0.76 1.18
C PHE A 92 2.13 -1.87 1.03
N PRO A 93 0.87 -1.69 1.49
CA PRO A 93 0.47 -0.67 2.45
C PRO A 93 1.06 -0.92 3.84
N ASP A 94 1.28 0.15 4.58
CA ASP A 94 1.63 0.13 5.99
C ASP A 94 0.80 1.15 6.78
N ASN A 95 0.81 1.02 8.12
CA ASN A 95 0.18 1.96 9.02
C ASN A 95 0.87 1.90 10.39
N PRO A 96 1.10 3.02 11.09
CA PRO A 96 1.76 3.06 12.39
C PRO A 96 1.16 2.10 13.43
N TYR A 97 -0.15 1.91 13.38
CA TYR A 97 -0.89 1.09 14.35
C TYR A 97 -0.85 -0.41 14.04
N TRP A 98 -0.52 -0.79 12.80
CA TRP A 98 -0.46 -2.20 12.44
C TRP A 98 0.79 -2.85 13.01
N VAL A 99 0.60 -3.97 13.72
CA VAL A 99 1.66 -4.70 14.44
C VAL A 99 2.56 -3.81 15.29
N ALA A 100 2.00 -2.75 15.91
CA ALA A 100 2.73 -1.69 16.62
C ALA A 100 3.72 -2.25 17.66
N ASN A 101 3.35 -3.34 18.36
CA ASN A 101 4.25 -3.98 19.32
C ASN A 101 5.52 -4.55 18.68
N GLN A 102 5.44 -5.04 17.43
CA GLN A 102 6.61 -5.57 16.72
C GLN A 102 7.49 -4.46 16.14
N LYS A 103 6.92 -3.25 15.94
CA LYS A 103 7.63 -2.06 15.45
C LYS A 103 8.38 -1.30 16.54
N LYS A 104 8.21 -1.67 17.82
CA LYS A 104 8.91 -1.01 18.94
C LYS A 104 10.43 -1.00 18.73
N GLY A 105 11.04 0.18 18.89
CA GLY A 105 12.48 0.39 18.72
C GLY A 105 12.91 0.67 17.28
N LEU A 106 12.01 0.57 16.30
CA LEU A 106 12.27 1.00 14.93
C LEU A 106 11.75 2.44 14.72
N ASP A 107 12.61 3.30 14.21
CA ASP A 107 12.26 4.67 13.85
C ASP A 107 11.75 4.70 12.40
N ILE A 108 10.50 4.20 12.21
CA ILE A 108 9.85 4.12 10.91
C ILE A 108 9.21 5.46 10.58
N LYS A 109 9.51 5.98 9.38
CA LYS A 109 8.86 7.14 8.79
C LYS A 109 7.77 6.70 7.81
N TYR A 110 6.71 7.48 7.71
CA TYR A 110 5.52 7.17 6.92
C TYR A 110 5.11 8.33 6.03
N ALA A 111 4.72 8.04 4.78
CA ALA A 111 4.04 8.99 3.91
C ALA A 111 2.64 8.46 3.58
N PRO A 112 1.57 9.26 3.79
CA PRO A 112 0.21 8.86 3.48
C PRO A 112 -0.02 8.86 1.96
N LEU A 113 -0.59 7.77 1.43
CA LEU A 113 -0.89 7.65 0.00
C LEU A 113 -2.38 7.63 -0.29
N LEU A 114 -3.13 6.71 0.31
CA LEU A 114 -4.53 6.46 -0.03
C LEU A 114 -5.38 6.32 1.24
N LYS A 115 -6.47 7.05 1.31
CA LYS A 115 -7.45 6.87 2.39
C LYS A 115 -8.07 5.47 2.31
N PHE A 116 -8.27 4.86 3.48
CA PHE A 116 -9.03 3.62 3.61
C PHE A 116 -10.07 3.73 4.73
N ALA A 117 -11.05 2.85 4.68
CA ALA A 117 -11.98 2.64 5.77
C ALA A 117 -12.16 1.15 5.99
N ASP A 118 -11.81 0.70 7.20
CA ASP A 118 -12.04 -0.67 7.66
C ASP A 118 -13.19 -0.69 8.66
N GLY A 119 -14.09 -1.62 8.50
CA GLY A 119 -15.25 -1.76 9.34
C GLY A 119 -15.84 -3.15 9.25
N VAL A 120 -17.00 -3.35 9.89
CA VAL A 120 -17.63 -4.66 9.90
C VAL A 120 -18.75 -4.73 8.88
N LEU A 121 -18.62 -5.74 8.02
CA LEU A 121 -19.65 -6.15 7.09
C LEU A 121 -20.48 -7.26 7.76
N VAL A 122 -21.78 -7.08 7.83
CA VAL A 122 -22.73 -8.02 8.43
C VAL A 122 -23.75 -8.51 7.39
N SER A 123 -24.43 -9.61 7.69
CA SER A 123 -25.61 -9.94 6.87
C SER A 123 -26.72 -8.88 7.08
N PRO A 124 -27.54 -8.58 6.07
CA PRO A 124 -28.60 -7.55 6.18
C PRO A 124 -29.50 -7.72 7.42
N LYS A 125 -29.79 -8.96 7.81
CA LYS A 125 -30.60 -9.27 9.00
C LYS A 125 -29.93 -8.90 10.33
N ASN A 126 -28.62 -8.66 10.34
CA ASN A 126 -27.83 -8.32 11.52
C ASN A 126 -27.47 -6.82 11.58
N LEU A 127 -27.81 -6.05 10.55
CA LEU A 127 -27.56 -4.61 10.51
C LEU A 127 -28.21 -3.92 11.72
N GLY A 128 -27.44 -3.05 12.38
CA GLY A 128 -27.89 -2.27 13.53
C GLY A 128 -28.02 -3.03 14.85
N LYS A 129 -27.62 -4.30 14.96
CA LYS A 129 -27.65 -5.05 16.23
C LYS A 129 -26.56 -4.63 17.21
N GLY A 130 -25.63 -3.75 16.79
CA GLY A 130 -24.54 -3.27 17.62
C GLY A 130 -23.54 -4.34 18.03
N VAL A 131 -22.58 -3.96 18.85
CA VAL A 131 -21.48 -4.84 19.33
C VAL A 131 -22.01 -6.06 20.08
N GLY A 132 -23.15 -5.95 20.77
CA GLY A 132 -23.76 -7.08 21.49
C GLY A 132 -24.15 -8.26 20.60
N GLY A 133 -24.45 -8.00 19.33
CA GLY A 133 -24.74 -9.01 18.31
C GLY A 133 -23.51 -9.63 17.63
N LEU A 134 -22.31 -9.15 17.95
CA LEU A 134 -21.06 -9.55 17.30
C LEU A 134 -20.22 -10.41 18.25
N LYS A 135 -20.34 -11.73 18.17
CA LYS A 135 -19.56 -12.67 18.97
C LYS A 135 -18.42 -13.32 18.20
N ARG A 136 -18.63 -13.56 16.90
CA ARG A 136 -17.69 -14.21 15.98
C ARG A 136 -17.34 -13.21 14.89
N LEU A 137 -16.14 -12.63 14.99
CA LEU A 137 -15.63 -11.65 14.04
C LEU A 137 -14.60 -12.30 13.13
N GLY A 138 -14.91 -12.41 11.84
CA GLY A 138 -13.96 -12.82 10.83
C GLY A 138 -13.07 -11.66 10.37
N MET A 139 -11.87 -11.97 9.94
CA MET A 139 -10.96 -10.99 9.34
C MET A 139 -9.99 -11.67 8.36
N PRO A 140 -9.37 -10.92 7.42
CA PRO A 140 -8.31 -11.46 6.59
C PRO A 140 -7.12 -11.92 7.43
N LEU A 141 -6.50 -13.03 7.02
CA LEU A 141 -5.34 -13.59 7.70
C LEU A 141 -4.21 -12.57 7.84
N GLY A 142 -3.79 -12.32 9.08
CA GLY A 142 -2.73 -11.38 9.40
C GLY A 142 -3.16 -9.91 9.59
N TYR A 143 -4.45 -9.61 9.51
CA TYR A 143 -4.98 -8.29 9.85
C TYR A 143 -4.89 -8.01 11.36
N THR A 144 -4.89 -6.71 11.68
CA THR A 144 -4.99 -6.24 13.06
C THR A 144 -6.30 -5.49 13.23
N PRO A 145 -7.34 -6.09 13.82
CA PRO A 145 -8.63 -5.43 14.03
C PRO A 145 -8.56 -4.51 15.26
N TYR A 146 -7.72 -3.47 15.20
CA TYR A 146 -7.35 -2.69 16.39
C TYR A 146 -8.54 -1.96 17.07
N ALA A 147 -9.62 -1.66 16.33
CA ALA A 147 -10.86 -1.15 16.91
C ALA A 147 -11.59 -2.18 17.81
N TYR A 148 -11.19 -3.45 17.77
CA TYR A 148 -11.83 -4.56 18.48
C TYR A 148 -10.91 -5.27 19.48
N LEU A 149 -9.65 -4.86 19.60
CA LEU A 149 -8.65 -5.56 20.42
C LEU A 149 -9.05 -5.68 21.89
N ASP A 150 -9.66 -4.64 22.47
CA ASP A 150 -10.12 -4.68 23.85
C ASP A 150 -11.27 -5.68 24.05
N LEU A 151 -12.23 -5.72 23.11
CA LEU A 151 -13.35 -6.67 23.16
C LEU A 151 -12.88 -8.13 22.99
N VAL A 152 -11.85 -8.35 22.20
CA VAL A 152 -11.20 -9.66 22.06
C VAL A 152 -10.48 -10.05 23.33
N LYS A 153 -9.70 -9.14 23.92
CA LYS A 153 -8.99 -9.35 25.18
C LYS A 153 -9.95 -9.66 26.35
N GLU A 154 -11.11 -9.02 26.35
CA GLU A 154 -12.17 -9.26 27.33
C GLU A 154 -12.98 -10.56 27.07
N GLY A 155 -12.67 -11.29 26.01
CA GLY A 155 -13.40 -12.51 25.63
C GLY A 155 -14.81 -12.28 25.10
N LYS A 156 -15.18 -11.02 24.79
CA LYS A 156 -16.50 -10.66 24.25
C LYS A 156 -16.64 -11.02 22.77
N ILE A 157 -15.52 -11.04 22.05
CA ILE A 157 -15.44 -11.37 20.62
C ILE A 157 -14.36 -12.44 20.40
N THR A 158 -14.70 -13.46 19.61
CA THR A 158 -13.75 -14.45 19.10
C THR A 158 -13.38 -14.11 17.66
N LEU A 159 -12.07 -14.06 17.35
CA LEU A 159 -11.56 -13.80 16.00
C LEU A 159 -11.43 -15.08 15.18
N TYR A 160 -11.79 -14.98 13.91
CA TYR A 160 -11.65 -16.02 12.90
C TYR A 160 -10.86 -15.48 11.70
N GLU A 161 -9.64 -15.94 11.51
CA GLU A 161 -8.84 -15.56 10.33
C GLU A 161 -9.24 -16.39 9.10
N ASN A 162 -9.29 -15.75 7.94
CA ASN A 162 -9.51 -16.40 6.65
C ASN A 162 -8.53 -15.85 5.60
N PRO A 163 -7.87 -16.67 4.80
CA PRO A 163 -6.98 -16.21 3.75
C PRO A 163 -7.70 -15.56 2.57
N SER A 164 -9.03 -15.76 2.46
CA SER A 164 -9.84 -15.26 1.35
C SER A 164 -10.90 -14.26 1.81
N TYR A 165 -10.94 -13.08 1.17
CA TYR A 165 -12.02 -12.11 1.36
C TYR A 165 -13.39 -12.69 1.00
N LEU A 166 -13.45 -13.49 -0.07
CA LEU A 166 -14.68 -14.16 -0.48
C LEU A 166 -15.16 -15.15 0.55
N GLY A 167 -14.23 -15.97 1.05
CA GLY A 167 -14.53 -16.91 2.13
C GLY A 167 -15.08 -16.23 3.38
N LEU A 168 -14.61 -15.01 3.71
CA LEU A 168 -15.18 -14.22 4.80
C LEU A 168 -16.63 -13.82 4.54
N TYR A 169 -16.93 -13.32 3.34
CA TYR A 169 -18.28 -12.89 2.99
C TYR A 169 -19.26 -14.06 2.95
N ASP A 170 -18.84 -15.22 2.44
CA ASP A 170 -19.62 -16.45 2.46
C ASP A 170 -19.89 -16.94 3.90
N GLN A 171 -18.92 -16.81 4.81
CA GLN A 171 -19.09 -17.14 6.21
C GLN A 171 -20.09 -16.21 6.91
N VAL A 172 -20.09 -14.89 6.60
CA VAL A 172 -21.10 -13.94 7.10
C VAL A 172 -22.48 -14.30 6.55
N TRP A 173 -22.58 -14.53 5.24
CA TRP A 173 -23.83 -14.87 4.58
C TRP A 173 -24.46 -16.15 5.15
N SER A 174 -23.65 -17.20 5.33
CA SER A 174 -24.09 -18.47 5.88
C SER A 174 -24.33 -18.46 7.41
N GLY A 175 -24.00 -17.35 8.09
CA GLY A 175 -24.13 -17.22 9.56
C GLY A 175 -23.08 -18.01 10.35
N LYS A 176 -22.00 -18.45 9.72
CA LYS A 176 -20.86 -19.07 10.42
C LYS A 176 -20.11 -18.08 11.29
N ILE A 177 -20.02 -16.83 10.85
CA ILE A 177 -19.54 -15.67 11.62
C ILE A 177 -20.60 -14.58 11.63
N ASP A 178 -20.55 -13.69 12.61
CA ASP A 178 -21.56 -12.64 12.80
C ASP A 178 -21.25 -11.41 11.97
N GLY A 179 -19.96 -11.16 11.68
CA GLY A 179 -19.50 -10.09 10.83
C GLY A 179 -18.07 -10.31 10.36
N ALA A 180 -17.67 -9.62 9.31
CA ALA A 180 -16.31 -9.61 8.76
C ALA A 180 -15.70 -8.21 8.88
N TYR A 181 -14.62 -8.07 9.65
CA TYR A 181 -13.80 -6.86 9.70
C TYR A 181 -12.92 -6.81 8.46
N ALA A 182 -13.19 -5.89 7.57
CA ALA A 182 -12.52 -5.78 6.29
C ALA A 182 -12.57 -4.35 5.74
N ASN A 183 -11.79 -4.09 4.70
CA ASN A 183 -11.85 -2.82 3.99
C ASN A 183 -13.20 -2.68 3.26
N ILE A 184 -13.94 -1.63 3.61
CA ILE A 184 -15.30 -1.40 3.11
C ILE A 184 -15.30 -1.13 1.61
N ARG A 185 -14.31 -0.37 1.13
CA ARG A 185 -14.19 -0.02 -0.30
C ARG A 185 -13.81 -1.23 -1.15
N VAL A 186 -12.89 -2.07 -0.66
CA VAL A 186 -12.54 -3.33 -1.32
C VAL A 186 -13.77 -4.22 -1.48
N ALA A 187 -14.58 -4.35 -0.42
CA ALA A 187 -15.81 -5.13 -0.48
C ALA A 187 -16.80 -4.56 -1.52
N LYS A 188 -17.04 -3.25 -1.50
CA LYS A 188 -17.91 -2.58 -2.49
C LYS A 188 -17.39 -2.75 -3.92
N TYR A 189 -16.08 -2.55 -4.13
CA TYR A 189 -15.45 -2.70 -5.44
C TYR A 189 -15.63 -4.12 -5.97
N TYR A 190 -15.32 -5.12 -5.15
CA TYR A 190 -15.43 -6.51 -5.51
C TYR A 190 -16.86 -6.87 -5.98
N TRP A 191 -17.86 -6.61 -5.16
CA TRP A 191 -19.23 -6.99 -5.49
C TRP A 191 -19.77 -6.26 -6.72
N ARG A 192 -19.57 -4.96 -6.82
CA ARG A 192 -20.09 -4.15 -7.92
C ARG A 192 -19.33 -4.34 -9.23
N LYS A 193 -17.98 -4.42 -9.17
CA LYS A 193 -17.14 -4.42 -10.36
C LYS A 193 -16.77 -5.81 -10.85
N ILE A 194 -16.49 -6.72 -9.93
CA ILE A 194 -16.03 -8.08 -10.28
C ILE A 194 -17.23 -9.02 -10.45
N LYS A 195 -18.22 -8.94 -9.57
CA LYS A 195 -19.40 -9.82 -9.60
C LYS A 195 -20.61 -9.21 -10.32
N GLY A 196 -20.60 -7.92 -10.61
CA GLY A 196 -21.73 -7.25 -11.27
C GLY A 196 -23.02 -7.26 -10.44
N VAL A 197 -22.91 -7.36 -9.11
CA VAL A 197 -24.07 -7.48 -8.20
C VAL A 197 -24.31 -6.13 -7.55
N GLU A 198 -25.48 -5.56 -7.78
CA GLU A 198 -25.90 -4.29 -7.16
C GLU A 198 -26.29 -4.48 -5.68
N ALA A 199 -27.00 -5.55 -5.35
CA ALA A 199 -27.36 -5.88 -3.97
C ALA A 199 -26.26 -6.70 -3.33
N LEU A 200 -25.53 -6.09 -2.36
CA LEU A 200 -24.48 -6.78 -1.63
C LEU A 200 -25.08 -7.83 -0.69
N PRO A 201 -24.57 -9.08 -0.69
CA PRO A 201 -25.02 -10.12 0.25
C PRO A 201 -24.60 -9.82 1.68
N VAL A 202 -23.62 -8.92 1.86
CA VAL A 202 -23.18 -8.38 3.14
C VAL A 202 -23.18 -6.86 3.07
N VAL A 203 -23.51 -6.18 4.16
CA VAL A 203 -23.63 -4.73 4.24
C VAL A 203 -22.73 -4.19 5.35
N TYR A 204 -22.17 -3.00 5.12
CA TYR A 204 -21.41 -2.30 6.14
C TYR A 204 -22.35 -1.79 7.25
N ASP A 205 -22.01 -2.05 8.51
CA ASP A 205 -22.72 -1.52 9.67
C ASP A 205 -21.98 -0.31 10.27
N PRO A 206 -22.42 0.93 10.00
CA PRO A 206 -21.78 2.13 10.51
C PRO A 206 -21.94 2.32 12.02
N GLY A 207 -22.85 1.57 12.67
CA GLY A 207 -23.03 1.57 14.11
C GLY A 207 -21.99 0.74 14.87
N LEU A 208 -21.18 -0.05 14.15
CA LEU A 208 -20.09 -0.82 14.73
C LEU A 208 -18.77 -0.04 14.70
N PRO A 209 -17.82 -0.28 15.64
CA PRO A 209 -16.51 0.33 15.60
C PRO A 209 -15.83 0.15 14.24
N HIS A 210 -15.36 1.24 13.67
CA HIS A 210 -14.71 1.30 12.38
C HIS A 210 -13.53 2.26 12.43
N VAL A 211 -12.69 2.23 11.41
CA VAL A 211 -11.48 3.04 11.31
C VAL A 211 -11.41 3.68 9.93
N SER A 212 -11.12 4.97 9.90
CA SER A 212 -10.72 5.68 8.68
C SER A 212 -9.35 6.27 8.88
N ASP A 213 -8.41 5.91 8.00
CA ASP A 213 -7.03 6.35 8.06
C ASP A 213 -6.40 6.27 6.65
N PHE A 214 -5.09 6.31 6.56
CA PHE A 214 -4.35 6.20 5.31
C PHE A 214 -3.58 4.88 5.23
N HIS A 215 -3.57 4.28 4.05
CA HIS A 215 -2.49 3.41 3.63
C HIS A 215 -1.27 4.27 3.40
N HIS A 216 -0.23 4.02 4.18
CA HIS A 216 1.05 4.71 4.07
C HIS A 216 2.05 3.81 3.36
N ILE A 217 3.06 4.41 2.76
CA ILE A 217 4.34 3.74 2.54
C ILE A 217 5.23 4.03 3.74
N GLY A 218 5.95 3.04 4.24
CA GLY A 218 6.82 3.16 5.41
C GLY A 218 8.24 2.68 5.14
N SER A 219 9.22 3.35 5.75
CA SER A 219 10.63 2.91 5.78
C SER A 219 11.34 3.41 7.03
N PHE A 220 12.22 2.58 7.58
CA PHE A 220 13.22 3.00 8.57
C PHE A 220 14.62 3.11 7.97
N LYS A 221 14.80 2.62 6.72
CA LYS A 221 16.07 2.66 5.99
C LYS A 221 16.22 3.94 5.13
N HIS A 222 15.15 4.35 4.46
CA HIS A 222 15.14 5.42 3.45
C HIS A 222 14.11 6.50 3.82
N LYS A 223 14.36 7.19 4.95
CA LYS A 223 13.46 8.21 5.49
C LYS A 223 13.42 9.46 4.64
N ASP A 224 14.52 9.77 3.96
CA ASP A 224 14.65 10.84 2.99
C ASP A 224 13.70 10.67 1.80
N ILE A 225 13.65 9.45 1.25
CA ILE A 225 12.72 9.11 0.16
C ILE A 225 11.27 9.16 0.64
N ILE A 226 10.98 8.78 1.90
CA ILE A 226 9.64 8.94 2.48
C ILE A 226 9.25 10.43 2.53
N ASP A 227 10.18 11.34 2.88
CA ASP A 227 9.93 12.80 2.83
C ASP A 227 9.64 13.27 1.41
N GLU A 228 10.37 12.76 0.44
CA GLU A 228 10.14 13.10 -0.96
C GLU A 228 8.78 12.60 -1.46
N ILE A 229 8.35 11.40 -1.06
CA ILE A 229 7.02 10.88 -1.38
C ILE A 229 5.93 11.74 -0.73
N ASP A 230 6.09 12.10 0.54
CA ASP A 230 5.13 12.95 1.24
C ASP A 230 5.03 14.34 0.59
N ALA A 231 6.17 14.95 0.22
CA ALA A 231 6.19 16.19 -0.53
C ALA A 231 5.54 16.07 -1.91
N PHE A 232 5.79 14.96 -2.64
CA PHE A 232 5.19 14.68 -3.93
C PHE A 232 3.66 14.57 -3.84
N MET A 233 3.13 13.93 -2.80
CA MET A 233 1.69 13.78 -2.58
C MET A 233 1.00 15.11 -2.24
N LYS A 234 1.73 16.06 -1.65
CA LYS A 234 1.24 17.40 -1.27
C LYS A 234 1.40 18.47 -2.36
N ASP A 235 2.22 18.19 -3.37
CA ASP A 235 2.51 19.15 -4.44
C ASP A 235 1.31 19.25 -5.41
N GLU A 236 0.73 20.45 -5.50
CA GLU A 236 -0.41 20.75 -6.39
C GLU A 236 -0.12 20.42 -7.86
N SER A 237 1.16 20.48 -8.30
CA SER A 237 1.55 20.15 -9.68
C SER A 237 1.31 18.66 -10.02
N ASN A 238 1.27 17.77 -9.02
CA ASN A 238 1.04 16.34 -9.17
C ASN A 238 -0.44 15.95 -9.04
N LYS A 239 -1.24 16.85 -8.47
CA LYS A 239 -2.64 16.59 -8.10
C LYS A 239 -3.48 16.11 -9.28
N ALA A 240 -3.38 16.75 -10.43
CA ALA A 240 -4.16 16.38 -11.61
C ALA A 240 -3.87 14.95 -12.07
N ALA A 241 -2.60 14.54 -12.10
CA ALA A 241 -2.19 13.19 -12.49
C ALA A 241 -2.63 12.14 -11.44
N ILE A 242 -2.50 12.45 -10.15
CA ILE A 242 -2.96 11.56 -9.07
C ILE A 242 -4.49 11.38 -9.11
N GLU A 243 -5.25 12.47 -9.32
CA GLU A 243 -6.71 12.39 -9.43
C GLU A 243 -7.16 11.66 -10.70
N GLU A 244 -6.41 11.72 -11.79
CA GLU A 244 -6.67 10.91 -12.98
C GLU A 244 -6.48 9.42 -12.71
N LEU A 245 -5.39 9.03 -12.03
CA LEU A 245 -5.20 7.67 -11.56
C LEU A 245 -6.34 7.22 -10.66
N LYS A 246 -6.77 8.03 -9.69
CA LYS A 246 -7.92 7.71 -8.83
C LYS A 246 -9.20 7.47 -9.64
N ARG A 247 -9.49 8.34 -10.61
CA ARG A 247 -10.66 8.20 -11.49
C ARG A 247 -10.61 6.90 -12.32
N SER A 248 -9.44 6.52 -12.86
CA SER A 248 -9.27 5.29 -13.64
C SER A 248 -9.63 4.04 -12.81
N TYR A 249 -9.33 4.05 -11.51
CA TYR A 249 -9.72 3.00 -10.57
C TYR A 249 -11.11 3.21 -9.95
N LYS A 250 -11.85 4.25 -10.37
CA LYS A 250 -13.15 4.64 -9.76
C LYS A 250 -13.05 4.77 -8.23
N PHE A 251 -11.92 5.29 -7.79
CA PHE A 251 -11.63 5.52 -6.38
C PHE A 251 -12.31 6.82 -5.95
N ASP A 252 -13.35 6.72 -5.13
CA ASP A 252 -13.97 7.87 -4.47
C ASP A 252 -13.50 7.94 -3.02
N PRO A 253 -12.85 9.05 -2.59
CA PRO A 253 -12.40 9.20 -1.21
C PRO A 253 -13.54 9.30 -0.19
N ASN A 254 -14.79 9.52 -0.66
CA ASN A 254 -15.98 9.66 0.17
C ASN A 254 -16.83 8.39 0.26
N ASP A 255 -16.46 7.31 -0.45
CA ASP A 255 -17.16 6.03 -0.41
C ASP A 255 -16.97 5.29 0.93
#